data_f0c17b273626a174bf6f8fc9a1fb8e50
#
_entry.id   f0c17b273626a174bf6f8fc9a1fb8e50
#
_cell.length_a   1.000
_cell.length_b   1.000
_cell.length_c   1.000
_cell.angle_alpha   90.00
_cell.angle_beta   90.00
_cell.angle_gamma   90.00
#
_symmetry.space_group_name_H-M   'P 1'
#
loop_
_entity.id
_entity.type
_entity.pdbx_description
1 polymer ?
#
loop_
_entity_poly.entity_id
_entity_poly.type
_entity_poly.pdbx_seq_one_letter_code
_entity_poly.pdbx_strand_id
1 'polypeptide(L)'
;IIVDAGGSVLKTVLPYHPYLIKPNQQELSEIFGANVLENQIEEYACKLVSMGAQNVLVSLGNQGALLVNHKVYRCHAPNGEVINSVGAGDSMVAAFLTSKLNGEDDQTALEKSVAMGSATAFSYGIADQEAVDVLYKEMVK
;
A
#
# COMPACT_ATOMS: atom_id res chain seq x y z
N ILE A 1 -2.48 11.34 -11.15
CA ILE A 1 -1.07 10.94 -11.11
C ILE A 1 -0.85 9.97 -9.95
N ILE A 2 -0.12 8.93 -10.23
CA ILE A 2 0.23 7.91 -9.25
C ILE A 2 1.74 8.00 -9.04
N VAL A 3 2.17 8.05 -7.79
CA VAL A 3 3.60 8.20 -7.49
C VAL A 3 4.04 7.10 -6.52
N ASP A 4 5.01 6.31 -6.96
CA ASP A 4 5.71 5.33 -6.15
C ASP A 4 7.20 5.68 -6.23
N ALA A 5 7.66 6.51 -5.30
CA ALA A 5 9.00 7.05 -5.34
C ALA A 5 9.49 7.33 -3.91
N GLY A 6 10.77 7.62 -3.75
CA GLY A 6 11.35 7.95 -2.46
C GLY A 6 10.77 9.20 -1.81
N GLY A 7 10.98 9.35 -0.50
CA GLY A 7 10.33 10.35 0.31
C GLY A 7 10.49 11.80 -0.17
N SER A 8 11.68 12.16 -0.65
CA SER A 8 11.92 13.55 -1.14
C SER A 8 11.10 13.86 -2.39
N VAL A 9 10.92 12.87 -3.28
CA VAL A 9 10.11 13.03 -4.50
C VAL A 9 8.62 13.10 -4.12
N LEU A 10 8.17 12.27 -3.19
CA LEU A 10 6.79 12.28 -2.72
C LEU A 10 6.41 13.66 -2.17
N LYS A 11 7.28 14.26 -1.36
CA LYS A 11 7.04 15.59 -0.81
C LYS A 11 6.87 16.65 -1.90
N THR A 12 7.62 16.53 -2.98
CA THR A 12 7.57 17.46 -4.11
C THR A 12 6.25 17.39 -4.87
N VAL A 13 5.63 16.21 -4.96
CA VAL A 13 4.41 16.03 -5.77
C VAL A 13 3.11 16.24 -4.99
N LEU A 14 3.16 16.31 -3.66
CA LEU A 14 1.95 16.47 -2.84
C LEU A 14 1.09 17.69 -3.23
N PRO A 15 1.66 18.89 -3.53
CA PRO A 15 0.85 20.02 -3.94
C PRO A 15 0.06 19.80 -5.24
N TYR A 16 0.41 18.81 -6.03
CA TYR A 16 -0.28 18.47 -7.28
C TYR A 16 -1.41 17.47 -7.07
N HIS A 17 -1.75 17.12 -5.83
CA HIS A 17 -2.85 16.23 -5.45
C HIS A 17 -2.77 14.87 -6.14
N PRO A 18 -1.68 14.11 -5.97
CA PRO A 18 -1.57 12.79 -6.60
C PRO A 18 -2.72 11.89 -6.16
N TYR A 19 -3.24 11.09 -7.08
CA TYR A 19 -4.34 10.17 -6.80
C TYR A 19 -3.93 9.12 -5.78
N LEU A 20 -2.72 8.59 -5.91
CA LEU A 20 -2.21 7.53 -5.04
C LEU A 20 -0.71 7.73 -4.80
N ILE A 21 -0.32 7.67 -3.55
CA ILE A 21 1.09 7.52 -3.15
C ILE A 21 1.21 6.30 -2.24
N LYS A 22 2.36 5.62 -2.29
CA LYS A 22 2.59 4.39 -1.53
C LYS A 22 3.91 4.47 -0.75
N PRO A 23 3.94 5.21 0.36
CA PRO A 23 5.12 5.22 1.22
C PRO A 23 5.15 4.00 2.14
N ASN A 24 6.36 3.59 2.54
CA ASN A 24 6.55 2.71 3.67
C ASN A 24 6.93 3.54 4.91
N GLN A 25 7.16 2.89 6.05
CA GLN A 25 7.51 3.59 7.29
C GLN A 25 8.77 4.42 7.16
N GLN A 26 9.80 3.89 6.49
CA GLN A 26 11.05 4.62 6.27
C GLN A 26 10.86 5.86 5.42
N GLU A 27 10.09 5.72 4.35
CA GLU A 27 9.78 6.84 3.45
C GLU A 27 8.96 7.91 4.15
N LEU A 28 8.02 7.52 5.03
CA LEU A 28 7.31 8.48 5.88
C LEU A 28 8.29 9.28 6.75
N SER A 29 9.25 8.60 7.34
CA SER A 29 10.27 9.24 8.16
C SER A 29 11.09 10.24 7.34
N GLU A 30 11.44 9.90 6.12
CA GLU A 30 12.17 10.78 5.20
C GLU A 30 11.34 12.01 4.82
N ILE A 31 10.05 11.83 4.52
CA ILE A 31 9.15 12.93 4.14
C ILE A 31 9.06 13.98 5.25
N PHE A 32 8.92 13.53 6.49
CA PHE A 32 8.69 14.43 7.63
C PHE A 32 9.96 14.81 8.38
N GLY A 33 11.11 14.25 8.01
CA GLY A 33 12.36 14.52 8.69
C GLY A 33 12.33 14.12 10.16
N ALA A 34 11.61 13.05 10.49
CA ALA A 34 11.39 12.58 11.84
C ALA A 34 11.44 11.03 11.87
N ASN A 35 11.72 10.47 13.04
CA ASN A 35 11.68 9.02 13.21
C ASN A 35 10.23 8.59 13.47
N VAL A 36 9.52 8.19 12.42
CA VAL A 36 8.12 7.78 12.52
C VAL A 36 8.05 6.38 13.14
N LEU A 37 7.43 6.29 14.30
CA LEU A 37 7.24 5.03 15.01
C LEU A 37 6.03 4.28 14.46
N GLU A 38 5.99 2.97 14.68
CA GLU A 38 4.91 2.12 14.19
C GLU A 38 3.52 2.61 14.58
N ASN A 39 3.36 3.06 15.84
CA ASN A 39 2.09 3.58 16.34
C ASN A 39 1.77 5.00 15.86
N GLN A 40 2.64 5.63 15.08
CA GLN A 40 2.46 6.96 14.52
C GLN A 40 2.20 6.95 13.02
N ILE A 41 2.26 5.79 12.38
CA ILE A 41 2.13 5.67 10.92
C ILE A 41 0.78 6.23 10.43
N GLU A 42 -0.31 5.88 11.10
CA GLU A 42 -1.65 6.38 10.74
C GLU A 42 -1.70 7.90 10.80
N GLU A 43 -1.18 8.50 11.86
CA GLU A 43 -1.14 9.96 12.03
C GLU A 43 -0.39 10.65 10.90
N TYR A 44 0.79 10.15 10.55
CA TYR A 44 1.59 10.75 9.47
C TYR A 44 0.97 10.51 8.10
N ALA A 45 0.33 9.36 7.88
CA ALA A 45 -0.41 9.11 6.64
C ALA A 45 -1.59 10.09 6.48
N CYS A 46 -2.31 10.37 7.57
CA CYS A 46 -3.37 11.37 7.57
C CYS A 46 -2.83 12.77 7.23
N LYS A 47 -1.64 13.11 7.72
CA LYS A 47 -0.98 14.38 7.37
C LYS A 47 -0.71 14.48 5.88
N LEU A 48 -0.31 13.38 5.22
CA LEU A 48 -0.08 13.37 3.78
C LEU A 48 -1.36 13.65 3.00
N VAL A 49 -2.50 13.14 3.45
CA VAL A 49 -3.79 13.47 2.84
C VAL A 49 -4.08 14.95 2.99
N SER A 50 -3.87 15.53 4.15
CA SER A 50 -4.07 16.97 4.36
C SER A 50 -3.11 17.83 3.55
N MET A 51 -1.96 17.28 3.15
CA MET A 51 -0.97 17.96 2.32
C MET A 51 -1.24 17.83 0.82
N GLY A 52 -2.24 17.07 0.41
CA GLY A 52 -2.67 16.99 -0.98
C GLY A 52 -2.93 15.61 -1.57
N ALA A 53 -2.41 14.54 -0.99
CA ALA A 53 -2.63 13.19 -1.52
C ALA A 53 -4.11 12.79 -1.42
N GLN A 54 -4.64 12.20 -2.48
CA GLN A 54 -6.02 11.71 -2.48
C GLN A 54 -6.14 10.36 -1.76
N ASN A 55 -5.18 9.46 -1.98
CA ASN A 55 -5.10 8.17 -1.32
C ASN A 55 -3.65 7.91 -0.92
N VAL A 56 -3.47 7.44 0.32
CA VAL A 56 -2.15 7.05 0.83
C VAL A 56 -2.21 5.58 1.20
N LEU A 57 -1.46 4.75 0.48
CA LEU A 57 -1.34 3.32 0.73
C LEU A 57 0.00 3.08 1.41
N VAL A 58 -0.03 2.76 2.71
CA VAL A 58 1.21 2.52 3.46
C VAL A 58 1.45 1.02 3.54
N SER A 59 2.56 0.58 3.00
CA SER A 59 2.98 -0.83 3.09
C SER A 59 3.67 -1.06 4.44
N LEU A 60 3.26 -2.11 5.14
CA LEU A 60 3.73 -2.45 6.49
C LEU A 60 4.46 -3.80 6.50
N GLY A 61 4.98 -4.23 5.34
CA GLY A 61 5.67 -5.50 5.21
C GLY A 61 4.75 -6.67 5.57
N ASN A 62 5.23 -7.55 6.44
CA ASN A 62 4.47 -8.73 6.87
C ASN A 62 3.24 -8.40 7.71
N GLN A 63 3.06 -7.15 8.13
CA GLN A 63 1.90 -6.73 8.89
C GLN A 63 0.73 -6.27 8.00
N GLY A 64 0.92 -6.22 6.69
CA GLY A 64 -0.12 -5.85 5.75
C GLY A 64 0.00 -4.42 5.24
N ALA A 65 -1.10 -3.70 5.24
CA ALA A 65 -1.13 -2.33 4.74
C ALA A 65 -2.25 -1.49 5.37
N LEU A 66 -2.08 -0.19 5.24
CA LEU A 66 -3.01 0.83 5.70
C LEU A 66 -3.38 1.70 4.50
N LEU A 67 -4.66 1.95 4.30
CA LEU A 67 -5.14 2.91 3.30
C LEU A 67 -5.77 4.08 4.00
N VAL A 68 -5.31 5.28 3.69
CA VAL A 68 -5.85 6.52 4.25
C VAL A 68 -6.30 7.44 3.11
N ASN A 69 -7.52 7.90 3.19
CA ASN A 69 -8.07 8.98 2.37
C ASN A 69 -8.95 9.84 3.29
N HIS A 70 -10.22 10.00 3.04
CA HIS A 70 -11.15 10.62 4.00
C HIS A 70 -11.53 9.67 5.14
N LYS A 71 -11.14 8.39 5.05
CA LYS A 71 -11.29 7.34 6.06
C LYS A 71 -9.99 6.57 6.20
N VAL A 72 -9.91 5.71 7.22
CA VAL A 72 -8.77 4.85 7.46
C VAL A 72 -9.22 3.39 7.33
N TYR A 73 -8.49 2.64 6.51
CA TYR A 73 -8.74 1.22 6.28
C TYR A 73 -7.48 0.43 6.61
N ARG A 74 -7.65 -0.75 7.18
CA ARG A 74 -6.55 -1.64 7.56
C ARG A 74 -6.76 -3.02 6.98
N CYS A 75 -5.65 -3.68 6.64
CA CYS A 75 -5.68 -5.06 6.19
C CYS A 75 -4.38 -5.75 6.65
N HIS A 76 -4.52 -6.86 7.35
CA HIS A 76 -3.38 -7.67 7.76
C HIS A 76 -2.91 -8.55 6.60
N ALA A 77 -1.61 -8.79 6.53
CA ALA A 77 -1.06 -9.70 5.54
C ALA A 77 -1.34 -11.15 5.93
N PRO A 78 -1.55 -12.04 4.94
CA PRO A 78 -1.66 -13.47 5.22
C PRO A 78 -0.30 -14.04 5.65
N ASN A 79 -0.32 -15.14 6.39
CA ASN A 79 0.90 -15.83 6.78
C ASN A 79 1.53 -16.52 5.57
N GLY A 80 2.85 -16.49 5.51
CA GLY A 80 3.60 -17.13 4.44
C GLY A 80 5.07 -16.81 4.56
N GLU A 81 5.89 -17.56 3.83
CA GLU A 81 7.33 -17.34 3.79
C GLU A 81 7.69 -16.36 2.69
N VAL A 82 8.35 -15.26 3.05
CA VAL A 82 8.81 -14.28 2.07
C VAL A 82 10.06 -14.82 1.37
N ILE A 83 9.94 -15.12 0.09
CA ILE A 83 11.03 -15.59 -0.76
C ILE A 83 11.73 -14.40 -1.42
N ASN A 84 10.93 -13.45 -1.92
CA ASN A 84 11.45 -12.28 -2.63
C ASN A 84 10.46 -11.12 -2.50
N SER A 85 10.91 -10.00 -1.92
CA SER A 85 10.08 -8.82 -1.77
C SER A 85 10.14 -7.86 -2.96
N VAL A 86 11.00 -8.13 -3.94
CA VAL A 86 11.13 -7.27 -5.13
C VAL A 86 9.85 -7.32 -5.96
N GLY A 87 9.32 -6.17 -6.28
CA GLY A 87 8.09 -6.04 -7.07
C GLY A 87 6.80 -6.14 -6.27
N ALA A 88 6.85 -6.48 -4.98
CA ALA A 88 5.65 -6.58 -4.15
C ALA A 88 4.92 -5.23 -4.06
N GLY A 89 5.66 -4.14 -3.91
CA GLY A 89 5.09 -2.79 -3.86
C GLY A 89 4.40 -2.40 -5.16
N ASP A 90 5.05 -2.68 -6.29
CA ASP A 90 4.47 -2.40 -7.62
C ASP A 90 3.21 -3.23 -7.84
N SER A 91 3.21 -4.49 -7.39
CA SER A 91 2.05 -5.37 -7.47
C SER A 91 0.88 -4.83 -6.65
N MET A 92 1.15 -4.27 -5.47
CA MET A 92 0.13 -3.66 -4.62
C MET A 92 -0.53 -2.47 -5.31
N VAL A 93 0.26 -1.59 -5.92
CA VAL A 93 -0.25 -0.42 -6.64
C VAL A 93 -1.12 -0.86 -7.82
N ALA A 94 -0.64 -1.81 -8.61
CA ALA A 94 -1.39 -2.32 -9.76
C ALA A 94 -2.73 -2.94 -9.36
N ALA A 95 -2.74 -3.74 -8.30
CA ALA A 95 -3.97 -4.37 -7.80
C ALA A 95 -4.96 -3.34 -7.26
N PHE A 96 -4.47 -2.34 -6.52
CA PHE A 96 -5.31 -1.26 -6.00
C PHE A 96 -6.00 -0.51 -7.15
N LEU A 97 -5.23 -0.12 -8.16
CA LEU A 97 -5.75 0.63 -9.30
C LEU A 97 -6.76 -0.19 -10.12
N THR A 98 -6.45 -1.45 -10.37
CA THR A 98 -7.34 -2.36 -11.09
C THR A 98 -8.68 -2.49 -10.35
N SER A 99 -8.64 -2.68 -9.04
CA SER A 99 -9.83 -2.78 -8.20
C SER A 99 -10.68 -1.50 -8.29
N LYS A 100 -10.06 -0.34 -8.19
CA LYS A 100 -10.78 0.94 -8.27
C LYS A 100 -11.35 1.19 -9.67
N LEU A 101 -10.64 0.81 -10.73
CA LEU A 101 -11.15 0.89 -12.10
C LEU A 101 -12.36 -0.02 -12.33
N ASN A 102 -12.43 -1.14 -11.62
CA ASN A 102 -13.57 -2.05 -11.67
C ASN A 102 -14.73 -1.60 -10.78
N GLY A 103 -14.63 -0.45 -10.13
CA GLY A 103 -15.70 0.10 -9.31
C GLY A 103 -15.81 -0.51 -7.92
N GLU A 104 -14.81 -1.25 -7.46
CA GLU A 104 -14.81 -1.86 -6.13
C GLU A 104 -14.54 -0.82 -5.04
N ASP A 105 -15.01 -1.09 -3.82
CA ASP A 105 -14.82 -0.15 -2.71
C ASP A 105 -13.38 -0.14 -2.19
N ASP A 106 -13.08 0.83 -1.33
CA ASP A 106 -11.72 1.05 -0.83
C ASP A 106 -11.22 -0.14 0.00
N GLN A 107 -12.06 -0.74 0.84
CA GLN A 107 -11.66 -1.89 1.64
C GLN A 107 -11.30 -3.08 0.75
N THR A 108 -12.10 -3.35 -0.27
CA THR A 108 -11.83 -4.43 -1.23
C THR A 108 -10.54 -4.16 -2.01
N ALA A 109 -10.34 -2.91 -2.45
CA ALA A 109 -9.13 -2.52 -3.17
C ALA A 109 -7.89 -2.73 -2.29
N LEU A 110 -7.97 -2.37 -1.01
CA LEU A 110 -6.87 -2.59 -0.06
C LEU A 110 -6.60 -4.09 0.14
N GLU A 111 -7.64 -4.89 0.33
CA GLU A 111 -7.50 -6.34 0.53
C GLU A 111 -6.86 -7.03 -0.68
N LYS A 112 -7.29 -6.67 -1.88
CA LYS A 112 -6.70 -7.20 -3.13
C LYS A 112 -5.25 -6.74 -3.30
N SER A 113 -4.96 -5.52 -2.91
CA SER A 113 -3.60 -4.98 -2.92
C SER A 113 -2.67 -5.79 -2.03
N VAL A 114 -3.09 -6.08 -0.81
CA VAL A 114 -2.32 -6.88 0.15
C VAL A 114 -2.16 -8.32 -0.36
N ALA A 115 -3.21 -8.91 -0.92
CA ALA A 115 -3.16 -10.27 -1.48
C ALA A 115 -2.15 -10.35 -2.63
N MET A 116 -2.16 -9.40 -3.55
CA MET A 116 -1.22 -9.36 -4.68
C MET A 116 0.22 -9.17 -4.21
N GLY A 117 0.45 -8.22 -3.31
CA GLY A 117 1.79 -7.98 -2.76
C GLY A 117 2.34 -9.19 -2.02
N SER A 118 1.50 -9.85 -1.22
CA SER A 118 1.87 -11.04 -0.46
C SER A 118 2.17 -12.22 -1.39
N ALA A 119 1.32 -12.45 -2.39
CA ALA A 119 1.54 -13.51 -3.37
C ALA A 119 2.85 -13.31 -4.13
N THR A 120 3.17 -12.07 -4.51
CA THR A 120 4.43 -11.73 -5.15
C THR A 120 5.62 -11.99 -4.22
N ALA A 121 5.51 -11.58 -2.96
CA ALA A 121 6.58 -11.78 -1.97
C ALA A 121 6.81 -13.27 -1.66
N PHE A 122 5.77 -14.10 -1.73
CA PHE A 122 5.87 -15.54 -1.48
C PHE A 122 6.30 -16.34 -2.71
N SER A 123 6.58 -15.68 -3.83
CA SER A 123 6.93 -16.30 -5.11
C SER A 123 8.33 -15.90 -5.55
N TYR A 124 8.92 -16.66 -6.51
CA TYR A 124 10.19 -16.31 -7.12
C TYR A 124 10.08 -15.25 -8.22
N GLY A 125 8.86 -14.83 -8.53
CA GLY A 125 8.56 -13.81 -9.53
C GLY A 125 7.21 -13.20 -9.27
N ILE A 126 6.64 -12.51 -10.26
CA ILE A 126 5.31 -11.94 -10.13
C ILE A 126 4.29 -13.09 -10.00
N ALA A 127 3.44 -13.01 -9.00
CA ALA A 127 2.44 -14.04 -8.72
C ALA A 127 1.40 -14.09 -9.85
N ASP A 128 0.92 -15.31 -10.16
CA ASP A 128 -0.18 -15.48 -11.09
C ASP A 128 -1.53 -15.16 -10.40
N GLN A 129 -2.57 -15.04 -11.20
CA GLN A 129 -3.91 -14.68 -10.71
C GLN A 129 -4.47 -15.75 -9.75
N GLU A 130 -4.17 -17.02 -9.99
CA GLU A 130 -4.64 -18.11 -9.13
C GLU A 130 -4.07 -18.01 -7.71
N ALA A 131 -2.77 -17.74 -7.60
CA ALA A 131 -2.11 -17.57 -6.29
C ALA A 131 -2.71 -16.38 -5.53
N VAL A 132 -2.97 -15.28 -6.21
CA VAL A 132 -3.59 -14.09 -5.63
C VAL A 132 -5.00 -14.40 -5.15
N ASP A 133 -5.80 -15.09 -5.95
CA ASP A 133 -7.19 -15.42 -5.62
C ASP A 133 -7.27 -16.32 -4.38
N VAL A 134 -6.36 -17.28 -4.26
CA VAL A 134 -6.28 -18.15 -3.09
C VAL A 134 -6.01 -17.35 -1.83
N LEU A 135 -5.01 -16.48 -1.86
CA LEU A 135 -4.66 -15.64 -0.72
C LEU A 135 -5.79 -14.68 -0.36
N TYR A 136 -6.40 -14.06 -1.36
CA TYR A 136 -7.51 -13.14 -1.13
C TYR A 136 -8.68 -13.84 -0.41
N LYS A 137 -9.03 -15.04 -0.86
CA LYS A 137 -10.11 -15.82 -0.22
C LYS A 137 -9.79 -16.17 1.23
N GLU A 138 -8.54 -16.47 1.53
CA GLU A 138 -8.11 -16.73 2.91
C GLU A 138 -8.20 -15.49 3.79
N MET A 139 -7.85 -14.32 3.26
CA MET A 139 -7.83 -13.06 4.00
C MET A 139 -9.22 -12.57 4.38
N VAL A 140 -10.24 -12.83 3.54
CA VAL A 140 -11.60 -12.28 3.70
C VAL A 140 -12.60 -13.27 4.30
N LYS A 141 -12.13 -14.42 4.75
CA LYS A 141 -12.98 -15.42 5.41
C LYS A 141 -13.57 -14.90 6.72
#